data_ac2089c4c10caf01d39471cfec3dca06
#
_entry.id   ac2089c4c10caf01d39471cfec3dca06
#
_cell.length_a   1.000
_cell.length_b   1.000
_cell.length_c   1.000
_cell.angle_alpha   90.00
_cell.angle_beta   90.00
_cell.angle_gamma   90.00
#
_symmetry.space_group_name_H-M   'P 1'
#
loop_
_entity.id
_entity.type
_entity.pdbx_description
1 polymer ?
#
loop_
_entity_poly.entity_id
_entity_poly.type
_entity_poly.pdbx_seq_one_letter_code
_entity_poly.pdbx_strand_id
1 'polypeptide(L)'
;TVSIPTSEKILKENDRLLVITTEKDAPSLTILFGEQESQDWNKEDIDWNAIDSQLISKHIVISRPEINGKKLGSLRLRNSYGINISRVMRSGVQLLATPGLILQLGDRLTVVGEAKAIENVEKVLGNAVKTLKDPNLAAIFIGIVLGLILGSIPIAIPGISTPVKLGLAGGPIVVGILIGCFGPRFHLITYTTRSANLMLRGIGLSLYLACLGLDAGAHFFETVMRPEGAIWIAIGFAITFIPVVIMALVALRMTRLDRSEERRVGKECR
;
A
#
# COMPACT_ATOMS: atom_id res chain seq x y z
N THR A 1 -29.20 16.26 -13.85
CA THR A 1 -28.07 17.01 -13.21
C THR A 1 -27.43 16.15 -12.14
N VAL A 2 -26.14 15.97 -12.23
CA VAL A 2 -25.35 15.28 -11.23
C VAL A 2 -24.92 16.31 -10.18
N SER A 3 -25.03 15.96 -8.90
CA SER A 3 -24.57 16.84 -7.81
C SER A 3 -23.97 16.02 -6.70
N ILE A 4 -22.97 16.58 -6.02
CA ILE A 4 -22.39 15.94 -4.82
C ILE A 4 -23.40 16.12 -3.68
N PRO A 5 -23.86 15.03 -3.03
CA PRO A 5 -24.81 15.13 -1.94
C PRO A 5 -24.14 15.78 -0.74
N THR A 6 -24.69 16.87 -0.26
CA THR A 6 -24.39 17.53 1.02
C THR A 6 -25.36 17.03 2.09
N SER A 7 -25.08 17.32 3.36
CA SER A 7 -25.97 16.93 4.49
C SER A 7 -27.39 17.53 4.40
N GLU A 8 -27.58 18.55 3.60
CA GLU A 8 -28.87 19.24 3.41
C GLU A 8 -29.67 18.76 2.20
N LYS A 9 -29.05 17.92 1.36
CA LYS A 9 -29.71 17.45 0.14
C LYS A 9 -30.73 16.37 0.43
N ILE A 10 -31.97 16.62 0.07
CA ILE A 10 -33.09 15.68 0.18
C ILE A 10 -33.08 14.81 -1.08
N LEU A 11 -32.99 13.49 -0.90
CA LEU A 11 -33.13 12.52 -1.98
C LEU A 11 -34.59 12.39 -2.39
N LYS A 12 -34.79 12.23 -3.67
CA LYS A 12 -36.16 12.01 -4.26
C LYS A 12 -36.22 10.56 -4.75
N GLU A 13 -37.44 10.08 -4.86
CA GLU A 13 -37.72 8.79 -5.49
C GLU A 13 -37.21 8.76 -6.92
N ASN A 14 -36.53 7.68 -7.33
CA ASN A 14 -35.81 7.50 -8.61
C ASN A 14 -34.50 8.32 -8.77
N ASP A 15 -33.95 8.91 -7.71
CA ASP A 15 -32.58 9.43 -7.78
C ASP A 15 -31.59 8.28 -7.91
N ARG A 16 -30.61 8.41 -8.81
CA ARG A 16 -29.49 7.47 -8.95
C ARG A 16 -28.36 7.90 -8.05
N LEU A 17 -27.89 6.99 -7.22
CA LEU A 17 -26.80 7.25 -6.28
C LEU A 17 -25.57 6.43 -6.64
N LEU A 18 -24.41 7.09 -6.76
CA LEU A 18 -23.14 6.42 -6.80
C LEU A 18 -22.58 6.30 -5.38
N VAL A 19 -22.49 5.08 -4.87
CA VAL A 19 -21.98 4.80 -3.54
C VAL A 19 -20.70 3.97 -3.64
N ILE A 20 -19.64 4.44 -2.99
CA ILE A 20 -18.34 3.73 -2.93
C ILE A 20 -18.24 3.08 -1.55
N THR A 21 -18.23 1.77 -1.53
CA THR A 21 -18.28 0.96 -0.30
C THR A 21 -17.45 -0.31 -0.41
N THR A 22 -17.37 -1.08 0.67
CA THR A 22 -16.77 -2.42 0.66
C THR A 22 -17.80 -3.47 0.22
N GLU A 23 -17.34 -4.59 -0.35
CA GLU A 23 -18.21 -5.71 -0.73
C GLU A 23 -19.08 -6.22 0.43
N LYS A 24 -18.56 -6.14 1.66
CA LYS A 24 -19.27 -6.58 2.88
C LYS A 24 -20.47 -5.71 3.22
N ASP A 25 -20.40 -4.42 2.90
CA ASP A 25 -21.43 -3.43 3.25
C ASP A 25 -22.46 -3.25 2.11
N ALA A 26 -22.16 -3.75 0.90
CA ALA A 26 -23.02 -3.62 -0.27
C ALA A 26 -24.46 -4.16 -0.03
N PRO A 27 -24.68 -5.33 0.60
CA PRO A 27 -26.03 -5.83 0.86
C PRO A 27 -26.86 -4.89 1.75
N SER A 28 -26.22 -4.26 2.74
CA SER A 28 -26.92 -3.32 3.63
C SER A 28 -27.35 -2.05 2.91
N LEU A 29 -26.57 -1.61 1.94
CA LEU A 29 -26.88 -0.42 1.12
C LEU A 29 -28.02 -0.71 0.14
N THR A 30 -28.10 -1.91 -0.41
CA THR A 30 -29.20 -2.34 -1.26
C THR A 30 -30.54 -2.29 -0.52
N ILE A 31 -30.55 -2.65 0.77
CA ILE A 31 -31.76 -2.55 1.61
C ILE A 31 -32.15 -1.10 1.85
N LEU A 32 -31.19 -0.18 1.98
CA LEU A 32 -31.45 1.23 2.30
C LEU A 32 -31.83 2.07 1.08
N PHE A 33 -31.18 1.81 -0.07
CA PHE A 33 -31.27 2.69 -1.25
C PHE A 33 -31.94 2.04 -2.45
N GLY A 34 -32.21 0.75 -2.43
CA GLY A 34 -32.83 0.01 -3.52
C GLY A 34 -31.85 -0.83 -4.33
N GLU A 35 -32.32 -1.33 -5.48
CA GLU A 35 -31.55 -2.28 -6.30
C GLU A 35 -30.33 -1.65 -6.96
N GLN A 36 -29.26 -2.45 -7.05
CA GLN A 36 -28.03 -2.05 -7.71
C GLN A 36 -28.21 -2.08 -9.23
N GLU A 37 -27.88 -0.98 -9.89
CA GLU A 37 -27.84 -0.90 -11.35
C GLU A 37 -26.70 -1.78 -11.91
N SER A 38 -26.92 -2.42 -13.07
CA SER A 38 -25.98 -3.35 -13.69
C SER A 38 -24.69 -2.70 -14.23
N GLN A 39 -24.59 -1.38 -14.22
CA GLN A 39 -23.44 -0.64 -14.73
C GLN A 39 -22.29 -0.62 -13.71
N ASP A 40 -21.15 -1.16 -14.11
CA ASP A 40 -19.93 -1.13 -13.29
C ASP A 40 -19.27 0.25 -13.36
N TRP A 41 -19.44 1.02 -12.30
CA TRP A 41 -18.84 2.34 -12.10
C TRP A 41 -17.42 2.31 -11.52
N ASN A 42 -16.83 1.12 -11.31
CA ASN A 42 -15.47 0.95 -10.78
C ASN A 42 -14.38 0.95 -11.86
N LYS A 43 -14.74 1.07 -13.13
CA LYS A 43 -13.77 1.13 -14.22
C LYS A 43 -12.91 2.40 -14.09
N GLU A 44 -11.60 2.25 -14.27
CA GLU A 44 -10.65 3.37 -14.23
C GLU A 44 -10.90 4.40 -15.35
N ASP A 45 -11.56 4.01 -16.43
CA ASP A 45 -11.81 4.79 -17.63
C ASP A 45 -13.17 5.54 -17.62
N ILE A 46 -13.83 5.66 -16.46
CA ILE A 46 -15.06 6.45 -16.41
C ILE A 46 -14.70 7.92 -16.58
N ASP A 47 -15.07 8.49 -17.72
CA ASP A 47 -14.97 9.92 -17.97
C ASP A 47 -16.09 10.65 -17.20
N TRP A 48 -15.75 11.10 -16.00
CA TRP A 48 -16.64 11.88 -15.15
C TRP A 48 -17.05 13.19 -15.80
N ASN A 49 -16.25 13.71 -16.73
CA ASN A 49 -16.57 14.93 -17.47
C ASN A 49 -17.68 14.71 -18.50
N ALA A 50 -17.85 13.47 -19.00
CA ALA A 50 -18.94 13.10 -19.88
C ALA A 50 -20.30 12.98 -19.15
N ILE A 51 -20.27 12.74 -17.83
CA ILE A 51 -21.49 12.58 -17.02
C ILE A 51 -22.08 13.93 -16.64
N ASP A 52 -21.24 14.91 -16.32
CA ASP A 52 -21.65 16.29 -16.08
C ASP A 52 -20.49 17.25 -16.39
N SER A 53 -20.70 18.21 -17.27
CA SER A 53 -19.72 19.23 -17.66
C SER A 53 -19.28 20.14 -16.49
N GLN A 54 -19.97 20.11 -15.36
CA GLN A 54 -19.67 20.91 -14.17
C GLN A 54 -18.76 20.18 -13.17
N LEU A 55 -18.73 18.83 -13.21
CA LEU A 55 -17.94 18.02 -12.29
C LEU A 55 -16.70 17.47 -12.99
N ILE A 56 -15.55 17.76 -12.44
CA ILE A 56 -14.27 17.21 -12.90
C ILE A 56 -13.68 16.28 -11.84
N SER A 57 -12.93 15.27 -12.30
CA SER A 57 -12.14 14.41 -11.45
C SER A 57 -10.66 14.77 -11.56
N LYS A 58 -10.00 14.98 -10.44
CA LYS A 58 -8.58 15.33 -10.40
C LYS A 58 -7.84 14.55 -9.31
N HIS A 59 -6.60 14.19 -9.62
CA HIS A 59 -5.71 13.57 -8.65
C HIS A 59 -4.91 14.65 -7.91
N ILE A 60 -5.04 14.70 -6.59
CA ILE A 60 -4.33 15.64 -5.74
C ILE A 60 -3.39 14.87 -4.83
N VAL A 61 -2.13 15.29 -4.77
CA VAL A 61 -1.12 14.68 -3.90
C VAL A 61 -0.99 15.49 -2.62
N ILE A 62 -1.09 14.84 -1.47
CA ILE A 62 -0.85 15.50 -0.18
C ILE A 62 0.63 15.84 -0.07
N SER A 63 0.94 17.14 -0.11
CA SER A 63 2.31 17.65 0.01
C SER A 63 2.51 18.58 1.20
N ARG A 64 1.45 18.95 1.92
CA ARG A 64 1.55 19.77 3.13
C ARG A 64 1.80 18.90 4.37
N PRO A 65 2.90 19.15 5.12
CA PRO A 65 3.23 18.42 6.35
C PRO A 65 2.14 18.49 7.42
N GLU A 66 1.39 19.61 7.46
CA GLU A 66 0.33 19.83 8.45
C GLU A 66 -0.86 18.86 8.30
N ILE A 67 -1.00 18.24 7.13
CA ILE A 67 -2.05 17.25 6.87
C ILE A 67 -1.63 15.84 7.29
N ASN A 68 -0.32 15.60 7.39
CA ASN A 68 0.21 14.30 7.79
C ASN A 68 -0.30 13.90 9.19
N GLY A 69 -0.89 12.71 9.30
CA GLY A 69 -1.44 12.19 10.55
C GLY A 69 -2.87 12.63 10.87
N LYS A 70 -3.47 13.55 10.10
CA LYS A 70 -4.88 13.95 10.30
C LYS A 70 -5.84 12.92 9.71
N LYS A 71 -7.00 12.78 10.34
CA LYS A 71 -8.09 11.95 9.80
C LYS A 71 -8.76 12.68 8.64
N LEU A 72 -9.10 11.96 7.59
CA LEU A 72 -9.79 12.51 6.41
C LEU A 72 -11.07 13.27 6.79
N GLY A 73 -11.89 12.68 7.67
CA GLY A 73 -13.15 13.32 8.14
C GLY A 73 -12.95 14.61 8.93
N SER A 74 -11.80 14.79 9.61
CA SER A 74 -11.52 16.01 10.38
C SER A 74 -11.30 17.24 9.48
N LEU A 75 -10.92 17.03 8.23
CA LEU A 75 -10.71 18.11 7.25
C LEU A 75 -12.03 18.66 6.69
N ARG A 76 -13.15 17.97 6.89
CA ARG A 76 -14.50 18.36 6.44
C ARG A 76 -14.56 18.85 4.99
N LEU A 77 -13.69 18.33 4.12
CA LEU A 77 -13.53 18.80 2.73
C LEU A 77 -14.82 18.75 1.93
N ARG A 78 -15.66 17.74 2.19
CA ARG A 78 -16.96 17.59 1.56
C ARG A 78 -17.88 18.76 1.92
N ASN A 79 -18.02 19.09 3.19
CA ASN A 79 -18.95 20.12 3.66
C ASN A 79 -18.42 21.53 3.37
N SER A 80 -17.10 21.74 3.46
CA SER A 80 -16.48 23.07 3.29
C SER A 80 -16.30 23.47 1.84
N TYR A 81 -16.08 22.49 0.94
CA TYR A 81 -15.73 22.77 -0.46
C TYR A 81 -16.69 22.10 -1.47
N GLY A 82 -17.65 21.28 -1.04
CA GLY A 82 -18.58 20.59 -1.95
C GLY A 82 -17.88 19.57 -2.85
N ILE A 83 -16.80 18.93 -2.37
CA ILE A 83 -16.07 17.92 -3.12
C ILE A 83 -16.30 16.53 -2.54
N ASN A 84 -16.13 15.50 -3.36
CA ASN A 84 -16.11 14.12 -2.91
C ASN A 84 -14.73 13.51 -3.14
N ILE A 85 -14.27 12.70 -2.19
CA ILE A 85 -13.03 11.92 -2.34
C ILE A 85 -13.43 10.48 -2.56
N SER A 86 -13.19 9.98 -3.77
CA SER A 86 -13.60 8.64 -4.16
C SER A 86 -12.58 7.58 -3.73
N ARG A 87 -11.29 7.87 -3.85
CA ARG A 87 -10.20 6.92 -3.60
C ARG A 87 -8.98 7.60 -3.02
N VAL A 88 -8.21 6.83 -2.26
CA VAL A 88 -6.89 7.23 -1.76
C VAL A 88 -5.88 6.19 -2.20
N MET A 89 -4.83 6.61 -2.91
CA MET A 89 -3.74 5.74 -3.34
C MET A 89 -2.51 6.02 -2.48
N ARG A 90 -2.04 5.01 -1.76
CA ARG A 90 -0.83 5.07 -0.92
C ARG A 90 0.18 4.04 -1.39
N SER A 91 1.34 4.48 -1.86
CA SER A 91 2.44 3.58 -2.29
C SER A 91 2.01 2.47 -3.28
N GLY A 92 1.03 2.77 -4.14
CA GLY A 92 0.50 1.80 -5.11
C GLY A 92 -0.67 0.95 -4.60
N VAL A 93 -1.06 1.08 -3.32
CA VAL A 93 -2.22 0.40 -2.74
C VAL A 93 -3.42 1.33 -2.73
N GLN A 94 -4.56 0.85 -3.20
CA GLN A 94 -5.81 1.58 -3.18
C GLN A 94 -6.50 1.40 -1.83
N LEU A 95 -6.83 2.52 -1.18
CA LEU A 95 -7.50 2.57 0.11
C LEU A 95 -8.89 3.20 -0.07
N LEU A 96 -9.85 2.73 0.71
CA LEU A 96 -11.17 3.35 0.76
C LEU A 96 -11.10 4.68 1.51
N ALA A 97 -11.72 5.72 0.96
CA ALA A 97 -11.74 7.07 1.54
C ALA A 97 -12.74 7.18 2.70
N THR A 98 -12.46 6.47 3.80
CA THR A 98 -13.30 6.52 5.00
C THR A 98 -12.97 7.75 5.86
N PRO A 99 -13.93 8.31 6.62
CA PRO A 99 -13.67 9.46 7.51
C PRO A 99 -12.58 9.19 8.56
N GLY A 100 -12.42 7.93 8.97
CA GLY A 100 -11.40 7.50 9.95
C GLY A 100 -10.00 7.32 9.37
N LEU A 101 -9.84 7.35 8.04
CA LEU A 101 -8.56 7.15 7.38
C LEU A 101 -7.57 8.26 7.78
N ILE A 102 -6.43 7.85 8.31
CA ILE A 102 -5.33 8.77 8.65
C ILE A 102 -4.55 9.04 7.36
N LEU A 103 -4.52 10.30 6.94
CA LEU A 103 -3.81 10.77 5.76
C LEU A 103 -2.31 10.83 6.01
N GLN A 104 -1.54 10.54 4.97
CA GLN A 104 -0.08 10.60 5.00
C GLN A 104 0.45 11.46 3.86
N LEU A 105 1.62 12.04 4.08
CA LEU A 105 2.33 12.76 3.03
C LEU A 105 2.56 11.83 1.84
N GLY A 106 2.30 12.32 0.63
CA GLY A 106 2.41 11.52 -0.59
C GLY A 106 1.19 10.69 -0.94
N ASP A 107 0.15 10.64 -0.11
CA ASP A 107 -1.13 10.05 -0.51
C ASP A 107 -1.69 10.78 -1.72
N ARG A 108 -2.15 10.04 -2.70
CA ARG A 108 -2.81 10.58 -3.89
C ARG A 108 -4.31 10.39 -3.73
N LEU A 109 -5.03 11.50 -3.65
CA LEU A 109 -6.49 11.54 -3.52
C LEU A 109 -7.13 11.70 -4.89
N THR A 110 -8.13 10.90 -5.22
CA THR A 110 -9.01 11.13 -6.36
C THR A 110 -10.19 11.97 -5.87
N VAL A 111 -10.20 13.23 -6.28
CA VAL A 111 -11.17 14.24 -5.85
C VAL A 111 -12.11 14.54 -7.00
N VAL A 112 -13.42 14.53 -6.73
CA VAL A 112 -14.48 14.85 -7.70
C VAL A 112 -15.25 16.08 -7.20
N GLY A 113 -15.43 17.07 -8.05
CA GLY A 113 -16.11 18.31 -7.70
C GLY A 113 -16.02 19.36 -8.79
N GLU A 114 -16.56 20.55 -8.51
CA GLU A 114 -16.42 21.70 -9.39
C GLU A 114 -14.97 22.17 -9.50
N ALA A 115 -14.55 22.70 -10.63
CA ALA A 115 -13.18 23.13 -10.90
C ALA A 115 -12.63 24.09 -9.82
N LYS A 116 -13.42 25.12 -9.45
CA LYS A 116 -13.05 26.08 -8.41
C LYS A 116 -12.92 25.45 -7.03
N ALA A 117 -13.79 24.51 -6.70
CA ALA A 117 -13.76 23.77 -5.44
C ALA A 117 -12.49 22.92 -5.34
N ILE A 118 -12.13 22.25 -6.41
CA ILE A 118 -10.89 21.43 -6.49
C ILE A 118 -9.64 22.29 -6.36
N GLU A 119 -9.58 23.47 -7.00
CA GLU A 119 -8.45 24.40 -6.83
C GLU A 119 -8.27 24.85 -5.38
N ASN A 120 -9.37 25.12 -4.67
CA ASN A 120 -9.30 25.48 -3.25
C ASN A 120 -8.81 24.30 -2.40
N VAL A 121 -9.25 23.08 -2.70
CA VAL A 121 -8.78 21.87 -2.02
C VAL A 121 -7.30 21.61 -2.33
N GLU A 122 -6.83 21.88 -3.56
CA GLU A 122 -5.39 21.82 -3.89
C GLU A 122 -4.55 22.75 -3.01
N LYS A 123 -5.03 23.96 -2.76
CA LYS A 123 -4.33 24.89 -1.85
C LYS A 123 -4.28 24.36 -0.42
N VAL A 124 -5.29 23.63 0.04
CA VAL A 124 -5.33 23.04 1.37
C VAL A 124 -4.42 21.81 1.47
N LEU A 125 -4.47 20.92 0.49
CA LEU A 125 -3.72 19.67 0.48
C LEU A 125 -2.28 19.82 -0.04
N GLY A 126 -2.03 20.86 -0.86
CA GLY A 126 -0.72 21.25 -1.36
C GLY A 126 -0.45 20.90 -2.82
N ASN A 127 -0.76 19.73 -3.29
CA ASN A 127 -0.55 19.19 -4.66
C ASN A 127 0.83 19.50 -5.30
N ALA A 128 1.85 19.76 -4.48
CA ALA A 128 3.19 20.09 -4.94
C ALA A 128 4.04 18.81 -5.10
N VAL A 129 3.86 18.10 -6.21
CA VAL A 129 4.62 16.87 -6.52
C VAL A 129 6.13 17.13 -6.55
N LYS A 130 6.57 18.34 -6.88
CA LYS A 130 8.00 18.69 -6.94
C LYS A 130 8.67 18.71 -5.56
N THR A 131 7.97 19.16 -4.52
CA THR A 131 8.49 19.20 -3.13
C THR A 131 8.61 17.82 -2.49
N LEU A 132 7.91 16.83 -3.04
CA LEU A 132 7.95 15.45 -2.57
C LEU A 132 9.02 14.58 -3.26
N LYS A 133 9.85 15.18 -4.14
CA LYS A 133 10.87 14.42 -4.89
C LYS A 133 12.07 14.01 -4.04
N ASP A 134 12.35 14.76 -2.98
CA ASP A 134 13.51 14.49 -2.14
C ASP A 134 13.14 13.48 -1.03
N PRO A 135 13.64 12.24 -1.12
CA PRO A 135 13.37 11.23 -0.11
C PRO A 135 14.08 11.58 1.20
N ASN A 136 13.42 11.46 2.32
CA ASN A 136 14.04 11.64 3.63
C ASN A 136 14.89 10.41 3.99
N LEU A 137 16.11 10.36 3.46
CA LEU A 137 17.03 9.25 3.70
C LEU A 137 17.44 9.14 5.18
N ALA A 138 17.51 10.27 5.89
CA ALA A 138 17.87 10.28 7.31
C ALA A 138 16.90 9.43 8.15
N ALA A 139 15.60 9.53 7.90
CA ALA A 139 14.60 8.73 8.61
C ALA A 139 14.80 7.23 8.37
N ILE A 140 15.17 6.84 7.14
CA ILE A 140 15.44 5.43 6.80
C ILE A 140 16.68 4.92 7.56
N PHE A 141 17.78 5.66 7.53
CA PHE A 141 19.02 5.24 8.22
C PHE A 141 18.86 5.19 9.74
N ILE A 142 18.16 6.17 10.33
CA ILE A 142 17.83 6.15 11.77
C ILE A 142 16.98 4.91 12.10
N GLY A 143 15.99 4.60 11.27
CA GLY A 143 15.17 3.39 11.42
C GLY A 143 16.00 2.10 11.36
N ILE A 144 16.97 2.01 10.45
CA ILE A 144 17.87 0.87 10.34
C ILE A 144 18.75 0.75 11.61
N VAL A 145 19.36 1.83 12.06
CA VAL A 145 20.23 1.83 13.28
C VAL A 145 19.41 1.41 14.50
N LEU A 146 18.25 1.98 14.72
CA LEU A 146 17.35 1.59 15.82
C LEU A 146 16.95 0.11 15.71
N GLY A 147 16.71 -0.36 14.50
CA GLY A 147 16.39 -1.75 14.22
C GLY A 147 17.54 -2.70 14.55
N LEU A 148 18.77 -2.34 14.20
CA LEU A 148 19.96 -3.13 14.52
C LEU A 148 20.19 -3.20 16.05
N ILE A 149 19.99 -2.09 16.75
CA ILE A 149 20.06 -2.04 18.21
C ILE A 149 19.02 -2.99 18.81
N LEU A 150 17.75 -2.86 18.40
CA LEU A 150 16.67 -3.72 18.87
C LEU A 150 16.93 -5.20 18.55
N GLY A 151 17.41 -5.49 17.35
CA GLY A 151 17.72 -6.86 16.91
C GLY A 151 18.86 -7.53 17.67
N SER A 152 19.76 -6.73 18.25
CA SER A 152 20.92 -7.19 19.03
C SER A 152 20.58 -7.49 20.48
N ILE A 153 19.44 -7.04 20.99
CA ILE A 153 19.01 -7.24 22.39
C ILE A 153 18.69 -8.71 22.62
N PRO A 154 19.39 -9.39 23.56
CA PRO A 154 19.06 -10.76 23.93
C PRO A 154 17.79 -10.79 24.80
N ILE A 155 16.79 -11.54 24.38
CA ILE A 155 15.54 -11.74 25.10
C ILE A 155 15.62 -13.09 25.83
N ALA A 156 15.67 -13.07 27.16
CA ALA A 156 15.62 -14.30 27.95
C ALA A 156 14.18 -14.78 28.05
N ILE A 157 13.88 -15.93 27.47
CA ILE A 157 12.55 -16.56 27.59
C ILE A 157 12.63 -17.66 28.66
N PRO A 158 11.76 -17.64 29.67
CA PRO A 158 11.72 -18.70 30.69
C PRO A 158 11.53 -20.07 30.01
N GLY A 159 12.41 -21.03 30.31
CA GLY A 159 12.37 -22.38 29.74
C GLY A 159 13.30 -22.62 28.54
N ILE A 160 14.01 -21.62 28.03
CA ILE A 160 15.01 -21.75 26.95
C ILE A 160 16.37 -21.39 27.50
N SER A 161 17.32 -22.31 27.39
CA SER A 161 18.68 -22.17 27.92
C SER A 161 19.54 -21.10 27.21
N THR A 162 19.18 -20.74 25.98
CA THR A 162 19.87 -19.73 25.18
C THR A 162 19.02 -18.51 24.95
N PRO A 163 19.54 -17.28 25.14
CA PRO A 163 18.78 -16.06 24.86
C PRO A 163 18.43 -15.96 23.39
N VAL A 164 17.16 -15.72 23.08
CA VAL A 164 16.66 -15.51 21.74
C VAL A 164 16.89 -14.06 21.33
N LYS A 165 17.47 -13.83 20.15
CA LYS A 165 17.64 -12.50 19.56
C LYS A 165 16.76 -12.39 18.33
N LEU A 166 16.17 -11.21 18.09
CA LEU A 166 15.46 -10.91 16.84
C LEU A 166 16.39 -10.96 15.62
N GLY A 167 17.69 -10.79 15.84
CA GLY A 167 18.70 -10.81 14.80
C GLY A 167 18.77 -9.50 14.00
N LEU A 168 19.80 -9.42 13.16
CA LEU A 168 20.11 -8.23 12.36
C LEU A 168 19.04 -7.93 11.28
N ALA A 169 18.28 -8.93 10.88
CA ALA A 169 17.18 -8.77 9.91
C ALA A 169 15.83 -8.47 10.60
N GLY A 170 15.51 -9.18 11.69
CA GLY A 170 14.22 -9.04 12.37
C GLY A 170 14.05 -7.69 13.06
N GLY A 171 15.09 -7.16 13.69
CA GLY A 171 15.04 -5.86 14.36
C GLY A 171 14.60 -4.72 13.46
N PRO A 172 15.26 -4.46 12.30
CA PRO A 172 14.87 -3.42 11.37
C PRO A 172 13.45 -3.58 10.80
N ILE A 173 13.00 -4.81 10.59
CA ILE A 173 11.62 -5.08 10.13
C ILE A 173 10.61 -4.62 11.19
N VAL A 174 10.80 -5.00 12.45
CA VAL A 174 9.91 -4.62 13.56
C VAL A 174 9.88 -3.09 13.73
N VAL A 175 11.06 -2.45 13.78
CA VAL A 175 11.16 -0.98 13.90
C VAL A 175 10.51 -0.29 12.69
N GLY A 176 10.73 -0.80 11.48
CA GLY A 176 10.11 -0.27 10.26
C GLY A 176 8.58 -0.33 10.31
N ILE A 177 8.00 -1.44 10.79
CA ILE A 177 6.56 -1.58 10.98
C ILE A 177 6.05 -0.58 12.04
N LEU A 178 6.73 -0.47 13.17
CA LEU A 178 6.36 0.46 14.25
C LEU A 178 6.39 1.91 13.78
N ILE A 179 7.46 2.32 13.09
CA ILE A 179 7.56 3.68 12.54
C ILE A 179 6.50 3.89 11.45
N GLY A 180 6.22 2.92 10.60
CA GLY A 180 5.17 3.00 9.58
C GLY A 180 3.77 3.15 10.17
N CYS A 181 3.47 2.43 11.25
CA CYS A 181 2.16 2.48 11.91
C CYS A 181 1.98 3.73 12.79
N PHE A 182 2.98 4.07 13.58
CA PHE A 182 2.87 5.13 14.59
C PHE A 182 3.47 6.46 14.14
N GLY A 183 4.44 6.45 13.22
CA GLY A 183 5.13 7.65 12.75
C GLY A 183 4.20 8.79 12.33
N PRO A 184 3.13 8.54 11.53
CA PRO A 184 2.20 9.60 11.14
C PRO A 184 1.47 10.25 12.32
N ARG A 185 1.24 9.51 13.43
CA ARG A 185 0.63 10.07 14.65
C ARG A 185 1.55 11.05 15.38
N PHE A 186 2.86 10.84 15.27
CA PHE A 186 3.90 11.70 15.86
C PHE A 186 4.43 12.73 14.86
N HIS A 187 3.71 12.96 13.76
CA HIS A 187 4.10 13.87 12.68
C HIS A 187 5.47 13.56 12.04
N LEU A 188 5.96 12.34 12.20
CA LEU A 188 7.19 11.90 11.54
C LEU A 188 6.95 11.79 10.04
N ILE A 189 7.77 12.47 9.26
CA ILE A 189 7.71 12.41 7.80
C ILE A 189 8.54 11.21 7.36
N THR A 190 7.88 10.09 7.09
CA THR A 190 8.49 8.85 6.59
C THR A 190 8.30 8.67 5.09
N TYR A 191 7.83 9.73 4.41
CA TYR A 191 7.55 9.65 2.98
C TYR A 191 8.81 9.40 2.17
N THR A 192 8.73 8.41 1.27
CA THR A 192 9.75 8.10 0.28
C THR A 192 9.07 7.94 -1.08
N THR A 193 9.66 8.49 -2.14
CA THR A 193 9.12 8.29 -3.49
C THR A 193 9.21 6.83 -3.89
N ARG A 194 8.25 6.36 -4.69
CA ARG A 194 8.25 4.98 -5.19
C ARG A 194 9.56 4.63 -5.92
N SER A 195 10.09 5.55 -6.70
CA SER A 195 11.35 5.38 -7.43
C SER A 195 12.54 5.22 -6.49
N ALA A 196 12.64 6.06 -5.46
CA ALA A 196 13.70 5.94 -4.45
C ALA A 196 13.59 4.62 -3.66
N ASN A 197 12.39 4.20 -3.31
CA ASN A 197 12.17 2.93 -2.61
C ASN A 197 12.57 1.71 -3.47
N LEU A 198 12.22 1.71 -4.76
CA LEU A 198 12.62 0.65 -5.69
C LEU A 198 14.14 0.62 -5.88
N MET A 199 14.78 1.78 -5.98
CA MET A 199 16.24 1.90 -6.10
C MET A 199 16.95 1.39 -4.84
N LEU A 200 16.53 1.82 -3.65
CA LEU A 200 17.08 1.35 -2.36
C LEU A 200 16.90 -0.16 -2.19
N ARG A 201 15.73 -0.68 -2.55
CA ARG A 201 15.47 -2.13 -2.55
C ARG A 201 16.42 -2.87 -3.49
N GLY A 202 16.62 -2.36 -4.72
CA GLY A 202 17.54 -2.95 -5.69
C GLY A 202 18.98 -2.99 -5.19
N ILE A 203 19.47 -1.87 -4.68
CA ILE A 203 20.84 -1.77 -4.11
C ILE A 203 20.98 -2.70 -2.90
N GLY A 204 20.04 -2.66 -1.96
CA GLY A 204 20.06 -3.50 -0.76
C GLY A 204 20.07 -4.98 -1.09
N LEU A 205 19.23 -5.41 -2.04
CA LEU A 205 19.19 -6.80 -2.48
C LEU A 205 20.48 -7.23 -3.17
N SER A 206 21.06 -6.38 -4.03
CA SER A 206 22.33 -6.67 -4.72
C SER A 206 23.48 -6.79 -3.74
N LEU A 207 23.60 -5.89 -2.75
CA LEU A 207 24.62 -5.95 -1.72
C LEU A 207 24.44 -7.19 -0.83
N TYR A 208 23.20 -7.50 -0.44
CA TYR A 208 22.92 -8.70 0.34
C TYR A 208 23.35 -9.97 -0.38
N LEU A 209 22.97 -10.12 -1.66
CA LEU A 209 23.33 -11.28 -2.46
C LEU A 209 24.85 -11.35 -2.70
N ALA A 210 25.52 -10.20 -2.90
CA ALA A 210 26.96 -10.14 -3.05
C ALA A 210 27.69 -10.61 -1.77
N CYS A 211 27.29 -10.10 -0.59
CA CYS A 211 27.86 -10.52 0.68
C CYS A 211 27.64 -12.02 0.94
N LEU A 212 26.42 -12.49 0.67
CA LEU A 212 26.05 -13.90 0.84
C LEU A 212 26.84 -14.80 -0.12
N GLY A 213 27.04 -14.35 -1.37
CA GLY A 213 27.84 -15.06 -2.36
C GLY A 213 29.32 -15.12 -2.00
N LEU A 214 29.89 -14.05 -1.44
CA LEU A 214 31.25 -14.02 -0.97
C LEU A 214 31.47 -14.96 0.24
N ASP A 215 30.58 -14.94 1.22
CA ASP A 215 30.63 -15.78 2.40
C ASP A 215 30.46 -17.26 2.03
N ALA A 216 29.44 -17.59 1.26
CA ALA A 216 29.22 -18.96 0.77
C ALA A 216 30.36 -19.44 -0.14
N GLY A 217 30.89 -18.56 -1.01
CA GLY A 217 31.93 -18.86 -1.97
C GLY A 217 33.25 -19.24 -1.32
N ALA A 218 33.58 -18.63 -0.18
CA ALA A 218 34.83 -18.90 0.55
C ALA A 218 34.98 -20.39 0.98
N HIS A 219 33.85 -21.04 1.28
CA HIS A 219 33.83 -22.44 1.75
C HIS A 219 33.17 -23.41 0.77
N PHE A 220 32.72 -22.91 -0.38
CA PHE A 220 31.95 -23.69 -1.32
C PHE A 220 32.65 -24.95 -1.81
N PHE A 221 33.87 -24.80 -2.34
CA PHE A 221 34.65 -25.93 -2.88
C PHE A 221 34.99 -26.94 -1.82
N GLU A 222 35.38 -26.48 -0.65
CA GLU A 222 35.72 -27.36 0.47
C GLU A 222 34.52 -28.20 0.93
N THR A 223 33.33 -27.60 0.95
CA THR A 223 32.09 -28.24 1.39
C THR A 223 31.53 -29.20 0.33
N VAL A 224 31.59 -28.80 -0.93
CA VAL A 224 31.01 -29.60 -2.04
C VAL A 224 31.89 -30.82 -2.39
N MET A 225 33.22 -30.67 -2.26
CA MET A 225 34.16 -31.77 -2.54
C MET A 225 34.22 -32.85 -1.44
N ARG A 226 33.57 -32.62 -0.30
CA ARG A 226 33.41 -33.68 0.71
C ARG A 226 32.45 -34.77 0.23
N PRO A 227 32.64 -36.04 0.66
CA PRO A 227 31.74 -37.14 0.29
C PRO A 227 30.27 -36.87 0.62
N GLU A 228 30.01 -36.04 1.64
CA GLU A 228 28.70 -35.67 2.11
C GLU A 228 28.07 -34.50 1.29
N GLY A 229 28.89 -33.82 0.49
CA GLY A 229 28.47 -32.61 -0.26
C GLY A 229 27.34 -32.88 -1.25
N ALA A 230 27.37 -34.05 -1.91
CA ALA A 230 26.30 -34.47 -2.82
C ALA A 230 24.96 -34.65 -2.09
N ILE A 231 24.99 -35.16 -0.86
CA ILE A 231 23.79 -35.35 -0.03
C ILE A 231 23.19 -33.99 0.34
N TRP A 232 24.07 -33.05 0.74
CA TRP A 232 23.60 -31.65 1.08
C TRP A 232 22.98 -30.95 -0.12
N ILE A 233 23.52 -31.12 -1.33
CA ILE A 233 22.96 -30.56 -2.56
C ILE A 233 21.58 -31.18 -2.82
N ALA A 234 21.45 -32.51 -2.71
CA ALA A 234 20.18 -33.20 -2.92
C ALA A 234 19.10 -32.78 -1.91
N ILE A 235 19.47 -32.63 -0.62
CA ILE A 235 18.57 -32.15 0.42
C ILE A 235 18.17 -30.70 0.16
N GLY A 236 19.11 -29.82 -0.19
CA GLY A 236 18.83 -28.42 -0.52
C GLY A 236 17.87 -28.28 -1.71
N PHE A 237 18.09 -29.08 -2.74
CA PHE A 237 17.19 -29.15 -3.89
C PHE A 237 15.78 -29.62 -3.47
N ALA A 238 15.69 -30.68 -2.69
CA ALA A 238 14.42 -31.22 -2.22
C ALA A 238 13.64 -30.20 -1.37
N ILE A 239 14.29 -29.52 -0.43
CA ILE A 239 13.68 -28.50 0.42
C ILE A 239 13.15 -27.33 -0.40
N THR A 240 13.82 -26.96 -1.49
CA THR A 240 13.41 -25.84 -2.34
C THR A 240 12.30 -26.27 -3.32
N PHE A 241 12.46 -27.43 -3.96
CA PHE A 241 11.59 -27.85 -5.06
C PHE A 241 10.26 -28.46 -4.58
N ILE A 242 10.28 -29.27 -3.53
CA ILE A 242 9.08 -29.99 -3.04
C ILE A 242 7.99 -29.01 -2.59
N PRO A 243 8.23 -28.00 -1.74
CA PRO A 243 7.19 -27.06 -1.34
C PRO A 243 6.59 -26.27 -2.50
N VAL A 244 7.43 -25.88 -3.48
CA VAL A 244 6.95 -25.13 -4.66
C VAL A 244 6.01 -25.99 -5.50
N VAL A 245 6.39 -27.27 -5.73
CA VAL A 245 5.55 -28.20 -6.49
C VAL A 245 4.24 -28.50 -5.75
N ILE A 246 4.32 -28.74 -4.44
CA ILE A 246 3.12 -28.99 -3.62
C ILE A 246 2.18 -27.79 -3.68
N MET A 247 2.70 -26.57 -3.48
CA MET A 247 1.89 -25.36 -3.54
C MET A 247 1.29 -25.12 -4.93
N ALA A 248 2.06 -25.38 -6.00
CA ALA A 248 1.55 -25.30 -7.37
C ALA A 248 0.41 -26.32 -7.63
N LEU A 249 0.58 -27.56 -7.17
CA LEU A 249 -0.44 -28.59 -7.31
C LEU A 249 -1.70 -28.29 -6.49
N VAL A 250 -1.53 -27.79 -5.27
CA VAL A 250 -2.64 -27.35 -4.41
C VAL A 250 -3.38 -26.18 -5.06
N ALA A 251 -2.64 -25.19 -5.55
CA ALA A 251 -3.23 -24.06 -6.26
C ALA A 251 -4.02 -24.50 -7.50
N LEU A 252 -3.48 -25.41 -8.31
CA LEU A 252 -4.17 -25.95 -9.49
C LEU A 252 -5.43 -26.77 -9.14
N ARG A 253 -5.44 -27.45 -7.97
CA ARG A 253 -6.61 -28.24 -7.54
C ARG A 253 -7.68 -27.40 -6.83
N MET A 254 -7.26 -26.43 -6.01
CA MET A 254 -8.18 -25.62 -5.20
C MET A 254 -8.71 -24.40 -5.94
N THR A 255 -7.90 -23.77 -6.77
CA THR A 255 -8.35 -22.69 -7.64
C THR A 255 -8.67 -23.29 -9.01
N ARG A 256 -9.96 -23.35 -9.36
CA ARG A 256 -10.37 -23.35 -10.76
C ARG A 256 -10.02 -21.95 -11.29
N LEU A 257 -8.73 -21.68 -11.51
CA LEU A 257 -8.28 -20.47 -12.18
C LEU A 257 -8.85 -20.54 -13.60
N ASP A 258 -9.94 -19.84 -13.79
CA ASP A 258 -10.54 -19.66 -15.10
C ASP A 258 -9.48 -18.99 -15.98
N ARG A 259 -9.15 -19.60 -17.12
CA ARG A 259 -8.13 -19.07 -18.07
C ARG A 259 -8.42 -17.64 -18.53
N SER A 260 -9.60 -17.11 -18.22
CA SER A 260 -10.01 -15.75 -18.47
C SER A 260 -9.34 -14.72 -17.54
N GLU A 261 -8.97 -15.10 -16.30
CA GLU A 261 -8.30 -14.19 -15.35
C GLU A 261 -6.80 -14.04 -15.63
N GLU A 262 -6.12 -15.10 -16.10
CA GLU A 262 -4.71 -14.99 -16.53
C GLU A 262 -4.52 -13.97 -17.66
N ARG A 263 -5.50 -13.83 -18.55
CA ARG A 263 -5.46 -12.82 -19.63
C ARG A 263 -5.69 -11.39 -19.12
N ARG A 264 -6.36 -11.20 -17.98
CA ARG A 264 -6.54 -9.88 -17.38
C ARG A 264 -5.28 -9.40 -16.68
N VAL A 265 -4.67 -10.26 -15.84
CA VAL A 265 -3.43 -9.94 -15.12
C VAL A 265 -2.26 -9.68 -16.08
N GLY A 266 -2.17 -10.42 -17.19
CA GLY A 266 -1.12 -10.23 -18.21
C GLY A 266 -1.29 -8.95 -19.05
N LYS A 267 -2.47 -8.32 -19.10
CA LYS A 267 -2.68 -7.05 -19.81
C LYS A 267 -2.42 -5.82 -18.93
N GLU A 268 -2.50 -5.95 -17.61
CA GLU A 268 -2.18 -4.87 -16.66
C GLU A 268 -0.68 -4.69 -16.41
N CYS A 269 0.16 -5.63 -16.86
CA CYS A 269 1.62 -5.56 -16.75
C CYS A 269 2.34 -5.02 -18.00
N ARG A 270 1.60 -4.46 -18.99
CA ARG A 270 2.22 -3.82 -20.16
C ARG A 270 2.06 -2.31 -20.15
#